data_e8004c42fc06a3fc05a222262d5b802b
#
_entry.id   e8004c42fc06a3fc05a222262d5b802b
#
_cell.length_a   1.000
_cell.length_b   1.000
_cell.length_c   1.000
_cell.angle_alpha   90.00
_cell.angle_beta   90.00
_cell.angle_gamma   90.00
#
_symmetry.space_group_name_H-M   'P 1'
#
loop_
_entity.id
_entity.type
_entity.pdbx_description
1 polymer ?
#
loop_
_entity_poly.entity_id
_entity_poly.type
_entity_poly.pdbx_seq_one_letter_code
_entity_poly.pdbx_strand_id
1 'polypeptide(L)'
;MVNNNIIDTTLEQARKWGDALFLNDDRHLNNIAVLEKGGRFDYCPIFDNGAGLLSNVQMAPMDIDPAALIRSAKARPFNTTFNRQVIHARNLYGPQLHIPRFTEKELRLELEEPLNYYAQRDRGFIADRVCQTILTRQKEHNKE
;
A
#
# COMPACT_ATOMS: atom_id res chain seq x y z
N MET A 1 -4.38 19.92 31.03
CA MET A 1 -4.02 19.92 29.59
C MET A 1 -3.86 18.46 29.15
N VAL A 2 -4.79 17.95 28.41
CA VAL A 2 -4.72 16.58 27.88
C VAL A 2 -3.70 16.61 26.75
N ASN A 3 -2.62 15.88 26.92
CA ASN A 3 -1.57 15.76 25.92
C ASN A 3 -2.11 14.88 24.78
N ASN A 4 -2.68 15.50 23.75
CA ASN A 4 -3.29 14.85 22.61
C ASN A 4 -2.26 14.29 21.58
N ASN A 5 -1.04 14.03 22.02
CA ASN A 5 0.05 13.57 21.17
C ASN A 5 0.23 12.05 21.19
N ILE A 6 -0.86 11.29 21.13
CA ILE A 6 -0.73 9.84 21.07
C ILE A 6 -1.42 9.30 19.81
N ILE A 7 -1.13 9.93 18.72
CA ILE A 7 -1.16 9.20 17.45
C ILE A 7 0.29 8.81 17.22
N ASP A 8 0.61 7.52 17.31
CA ASP A 8 1.94 7.04 17.00
C ASP A 8 2.22 7.37 15.53
N THR A 9 2.98 8.43 15.33
CA THR A 9 3.34 8.97 14.01
C THR A 9 4.01 7.93 13.14
N THR A 10 4.69 6.97 13.74
CA THR A 10 5.36 5.86 13.07
C THR A 10 4.36 4.93 12.40
N LEU A 11 3.23 4.64 13.06
CA LEU A 11 2.21 3.75 12.51
C LEU A 11 1.45 4.40 11.36
N GLU A 12 1.15 5.70 11.48
CA GLU A 12 0.52 6.46 10.38
C GLU A 12 1.45 6.54 9.16
N GLN A 13 2.75 6.70 9.37
CA GLN A 13 3.73 6.62 8.31
C GLN A 13 3.78 5.24 7.68
N ALA A 14 3.86 4.18 8.50
CA ALA A 14 3.87 2.80 8.02
C ALA A 14 2.65 2.51 7.15
N ARG A 15 1.47 2.99 7.56
CA ARG A 15 0.24 2.86 6.79
C ARG A 15 0.34 3.56 5.44
N LYS A 16 0.75 4.82 5.42
CA LYS A 16 0.86 5.61 4.17
C LYS A 16 1.90 5.03 3.21
N TRP A 17 3.00 4.54 3.73
CA TRP A 17 4.03 3.88 2.94
C TRP A 17 3.57 2.51 2.43
N GLY A 18 2.90 1.74 3.28
CA GLY A 18 2.31 0.46 2.87
C GLY A 18 1.27 0.65 1.76
N ASP A 19 0.32 1.57 1.93
CA ASP A 19 -0.67 1.89 0.91
C ASP A 19 0.01 2.35 -0.39
N ALA A 20 1.09 3.12 -0.32
CA ALA A 20 1.81 3.60 -1.49
C ALA A 20 2.63 2.50 -2.19
N LEU A 21 3.23 1.58 -1.44
CA LEU A 21 3.98 0.46 -2.00
C LEU A 21 3.06 -0.54 -2.69
N PHE A 22 1.95 -0.88 -2.02
CA PHE A 22 0.99 -1.86 -2.52
C PHE A 22 -0.13 -1.25 -3.37
N LEU A 23 -0.13 0.08 -3.59
CA LEU A 23 -1.20 0.81 -4.31
C LEU A 23 -2.59 0.51 -3.77
N ASN A 24 -2.76 0.57 -2.46
CA ASN A 24 -4.07 0.42 -1.86
C ASN A 24 -4.90 1.70 -2.09
N ASP A 25 -5.68 1.71 -3.14
CA ASP A 25 -6.48 2.85 -3.60
C ASP A 25 -7.85 2.97 -2.93
N ASP A 26 -8.17 2.05 -2.02
CA ASP A 26 -9.43 2.05 -1.27
C ASP A 26 -9.28 2.42 0.21
N ARG A 27 -8.23 3.13 0.59
CA ARG A 27 -8.05 3.64 1.96
C ARG A 27 -8.97 4.83 2.22
N HIS A 28 -10.29 4.60 2.23
CA HIS A 28 -11.27 5.61 2.64
C HIS A 28 -11.38 5.71 4.18
N LEU A 29 -12.12 6.69 4.69
CA LEU A 29 -12.19 6.97 6.12
C LEU A 29 -12.72 5.79 6.97
N ASN A 30 -13.58 4.95 6.42
CA ASN A 30 -14.09 3.76 7.12
C ASN A 30 -13.03 2.64 7.27
N ASN A 31 -11.91 2.73 6.53
CA ASN A 31 -10.78 1.81 6.61
C ASN A 31 -9.65 2.37 7.48
N ILE A 32 -9.96 3.38 8.29
CA ILE A 32 -9.08 4.00 9.28
C ILE A 32 -9.83 4.00 10.61
N ALA A 33 -9.25 3.37 11.63
CA ALA A 33 -9.86 3.29 12.93
C ALA A 33 -8.86 3.58 14.05
N VAL A 34 -9.40 3.93 15.19
CA VAL A 34 -8.68 4.04 16.45
C VAL A 34 -9.32 3.09 17.47
N LEU A 35 -8.51 2.54 18.35
CA LEU A 35 -8.96 1.75 19.48
C LEU A 35 -9.13 2.68 20.67
N GLU A 36 -10.28 2.60 21.34
CA GLU A 36 -10.51 3.32 22.61
C GLU A 36 -10.52 2.30 23.74
N LYS A 37 -9.67 2.53 24.74
CA LYS A 37 -9.60 1.72 25.95
C LYS A 37 -9.38 2.58 27.18
N GLY A 38 -10.37 2.66 28.03
CA GLY A 38 -10.27 3.39 29.30
C GLY A 38 -9.97 4.88 29.11
N GLY A 39 -10.57 5.54 28.14
CA GLY A 39 -10.38 6.95 27.83
C GLY A 39 -9.06 7.28 27.12
N ARG A 40 -8.32 6.27 26.70
CA ARG A 40 -7.11 6.41 25.87
C ARG A 40 -7.38 5.93 24.46
N PHE A 41 -6.82 6.62 23.49
CA PHE A 41 -6.89 6.25 22.08
C PHE A 41 -5.56 5.65 21.65
N ASP A 42 -5.64 4.56 20.90
CA ASP A 42 -4.52 3.88 20.30
C ASP A 42 -4.83 3.56 18.84
N TYR A 43 -3.83 3.22 18.05
CA TYR A 43 -4.01 2.84 16.67
C TYR A 43 -4.67 1.47 16.55
N CYS A 44 -5.69 1.41 15.71
CA CYS A 44 -6.14 0.14 15.19
C CYS A 44 -5.08 -0.42 14.23
N PRO A 45 -4.79 -1.73 14.28
CA PRO A 45 -3.97 -2.37 13.25
C PRO A 45 -4.49 -2.05 11.83
N ILE A 46 -3.58 -2.00 10.86
CA ILE A 46 -3.95 -1.76 9.46
C ILE A 46 -4.81 -2.93 8.98
N PHE A 47 -5.99 -2.63 8.47
CA PHE A 47 -6.96 -3.60 7.98
C PHE A 47 -7.47 -3.20 6.60
N ASP A 48 -8.20 -4.10 5.94
CA ASP A 48 -8.80 -3.89 4.63
C ASP A 48 -7.80 -3.45 3.56
N ASN A 49 -6.84 -4.33 3.27
CA ASN A 49 -5.82 -4.13 2.25
C ASN A 49 -6.15 -4.85 0.93
N GLY A 50 -7.38 -5.37 0.79
CA GLY A 50 -7.78 -6.19 -0.34
C GLY A 50 -7.78 -5.48 -1.71
N ALA A 51 -7.82 -4.15 -1.72
CA ALA A 51 -7.77 -3.36 -2.94
C ALA A 51 -6.34 -3.04 -3.44
N GLY A 52 -5.32 -3.54 -2.73
CA GLY A 52 -3.92 -3.34 -3.14
C GLY A 52 -3.52 -4.15 -4.37
N LEU A 53 -2.35 -3.82 -4.94
CA LEU A 53 -1.70 -4.56 -6.02
C LEU A 53 -2.53 -4.66 -7.32
N LEU A 54 -3.38 -3.66 -7.56
CA LEU A 54 -4.31 -3.64 -8.70
C LEU A 54 -5.25 -4.86 -8.73
N SER A 55 -5.63 -5.37 -7.55
CA SER A 55 -6.46 -6.57 -7.39
C SER A 55 -7.91 -6.37 -7.82
N ASN A 56 -8.42 -5.14 -7.80
CA ASN A 56 -9.76 -4.82 -8.27
C ASN A 56 -9.81 -4.85 -9.81
N VAL A 57 -10.11 -6.00 -10.39
CA VAL A 57 -10.11 -6.20 -11.83
C VAL A 57 -11.17 -5.40 -12.59
N GLN A 58 -12.19 -4.87 -11.91
CA GLN A 58 -13.17 -3.97 -12.52
C GLN A 58 -12.56 -2.58 -12.76
N MET A 59 -11.71 -2.11 -11.85
CA MET A 59 -11.02 -0.82 -11.96
C MET A 59 -9.65 -0.94 -12.63
N ALA A 60 -9.04 -2.12 -12.55
CA ALA A 60 -7.73 -2.45 -13.09
C ALA A 60 -7.81 -3.72 -13.96
N PRO A 61 -8.41 -3.66 -15.15
CA PRO A 61 -8.56 -4.81 -16.06
C PRO A 61 -7.23 -5.50 -16.36
N MET A 62 -7.26 -6.83 -16.49
CA MET A 62 -6.04 -7.65 -16.64
C MET A 62 -5.33 -7.46 -17.98
N ASP A 63 -6.02 -6.94 -18.98
CA ASP A 63 -5.50 -6.64 -20.32
C ASP A 63 -4.82 -5.26 -20.45
N ILE A 64 -4.92 -4.43 -19.40
CA ILE A 64 -4.25 -3.12 -19.38
C ILE A 64 -2.86 -3.25 -18.75
N ASP A 65 -1.88 -2.59 -19.38
CA ASP A 65 -0.51 -2.52 -18.86
C ASP A 65 -0.50 -1.99 -17.42
N PRO A 66 0.05 -2.75 -16.47
CA PRO A 66 0.18 -2.31 -15.08
C PRO A 66 0.84 -0.94 -14.92
N ALA A 67 1.80 -0.57 -15.76
CA ALA A 67 2.45 0.73 -15.69
C ALA A 67 1.47 1.90 -15.95
N ALA A 68 0.47 1.71 -16.82
CA ALA A 68 -0.57 2.71 -17.06
C ALA A 68 -1.50 2.82 -15.84
N LEU A 69 -1.90 1.68 -15.27
CA LEU A 69 -2.75 1.63 -14.07
C LEU A 69 -2.07 2.26 -12.85
N ILE A 70 -0.78 1.96 -12.62
CA ILE A 70 0.01 2.55 -11.53
C ILE A 70 0.02 4.08 -11.63
N ARG A 71 0.20 4.64 -12.82
CA ARG A 71 0.20 6.09 -13.03
C ARG A 71 -1.16 6.75 -12.75
N SER A 72 -2.25 6.04 -13.01
CA SER A 72 -3.61 6.56 -12.83
C SER A 72 -4.16 6.36 -11.41
N ALA A 73 -3.57 5.47 -10.62
CA ALA A 73 -4.03 5.14 -9.28
C ALA A 73 -4.01 6.38 -8.35
N LYS A 74 -5.03 6.51 -7.51
CA LYS A 74 -5.21 7.63 -6.59
C LYS A 74 -5.15 7.14 -5.14
N ALA A 75 -4.38 7.87 -4.34
CA ALA A 75 -4.33 7.65 -2.90
C ALA A 75 -5.53 8.28 -2.21
N ARG A 76 -6.26 7.47 -1.46
CA ARG A 76 -7.36 7.90 -0.61
C ARG A 76 -6.89 8.18 0.82
N PRO A 77 -7.64 8.93 1.62
CA PRO A 77 -8.94 9.55 1.33
C PRO A 77 -8.86 10.88 0.57
N PHE A 78 -7.67 11.45 0.35
CA PHE A 78 -7.51 12.81 -0.16
C PHE A 78 -7.49 12.90 -1.70
N ASN A 79 -7.71 11.80 -2.38
CA ASN A 79 -7.75 11.72 -3.85
C ASN A 79 -6.52 12.37 -4.54
N THR A 80 -5.36 12.15 -3.96
CA THR A 80 -4.06 12.63 -4.44
C THR A 80 -3.27 11.50 -5.10
N THR A 81 -2.05 11.75 -5.56
CA THR A 81 -1.16 10.67 -5.99
C THR A 81 -0.45 10.03 -4.80
N PHE A 82 -0.11 8.74 -4.91
CA PHE A 82 0.63 8.05 -3.86
C PHE A 82 1.98 8.72 -3.56
N ASN A 83 2.69 9.20 -4.58
CA ASN A 83 3.96 9.90 -4.40
C ASN A 83 3.78 11.19 -3.59
N ARG A 84 2.76 11.99 -3.90
CA ARG A 84 2.44 13.19 -3.10
C ARG A 84 2.11 12.85 -1.66
N GLN A 85 1.36 11.76 -1.42
CA GLN A 85 1.03 11.33 -0.07
C GLN A 85 2.28 10.94 0.72
N VAL A 86 3.23 10.23 0.09
CA VAL A 86 4.51 9.84 0.71
C VAL A 86 5.35 11.07 1.02
N ILE A 87 5.53 11.98 0.06
CA ILE A 87 6.27 13.24 0.25
C ILE A 87 5.66 14.04 1.41
N HIS A 88 4.34 14.16 1.44
CA HIS A 88 3.66 14.89 2.50
C HIS A 88 3.87 14.24 3.88
N ALA A 89 3.76 12.90 3.96
CA ALA A 89 4.05 12.17 5.19
C ALA A 89 5.50 12.36 5.65
N ARG A 90 6.44 12.33 4.73
CA ARG A 90 7.87 12.56 5.01
C ARG A 90 8.14 13.98 5.53
N ASN A 91 7.50 14.98 4.94
CA ASN A 91 7.63 16.38 5.39
C ASN A 91 7.05 16.60 6.79
N LEU A 92 5.98 15.89 7.15
CA LEU A 92 5.35 16.02 8.48
C LEU A 92 6.11 15.26 9.57
N TYR A 93 6.65 14.10 9.26
CA TYR A 93 7.12 13.14 10.26
C TYR A 93 8.60 12.77 10.13
N GLY A 94 9.27 13.23 9.08
CA GLY A 94 10.66 12.89 8.78
C GLY A 94 10.85 11.55 8.04
N PRO A 95 12.08 11.23 7.64
CA PRO A 95 12.41 10.03 6.86
C PRO A 95 12.64 8.82 7.79
N GLN A 96 11.59 8.25 8.36
CA GLN A 96 11.71 7.24 9.41
C GLN A 96 11.54 5.79 8.93
N LEU A 97 11.01 5.57 7.72
CA LEU A 97 10.76 4.22 7.23
C LEU A 97 11.71 3.86 6.09
N HIS A 98 12.46 2.80 6.33
CA HIS A 98 13.22 2.13 5.30
C HIS A 98 12.40 0.96 4.75
N ILE A 99 12.00 1.06 3.47
CA ILE A 99 11.33 -0.06 2.80
C ILE A 99 12.41 -1.02 2.30
N PRO A 100 12.36 -2.31 2.67
CA PRO A 100 13.26 -3.32 2.14
C PRO A 100 13.19 -3.34 0.61
N ARG A 101 14.32 -3.62 -0.03
CA ARG A 101 14.34 -3.84 -1.48
C ARG A 101 14.04 -5.30 -1.75
N PHE A 102 12.97 -5.52 -2.49
CA PHE A 102 12.62 -6.84 -2.99
C PHE A 102 13.21 -7.06 -4.37
N THR A 103 13.67 -8.26 -4.62
CA THR A 103 13.99 -8.74 -5.96
C THR A 103 12.77 -9.45 -6.54
N GLU A 104 12.69 -9.56 -7.86
CA GLU A 104 11.61 -10.32 -8.51
C GLU A 104 11.59 -11.78 -8.06
N LYS A 105 12.76 -12.37 -7.84
CA LYS A 105 12.88 -13.75 -7.36
C LYS A 105 12.26 -13.94 -5.97
N GLU A 106 12.54 -13.03 -5.04
CA GLU A 106 11.95 -13.07 -3.70
C GLU A 106 10.43 -12.90 -3.76
N LEU A 107 9.94 -11.94 -4.55
CA LEU A 107 8.50 -11.75 -4.70
C LEU A 107 7.80 -12.98 -5.29
N ARG A 108 8.39 -13.62 -6.29
CA ARG A 108 7.82 -14.84 -6.88
C ARG A 108 7.79 -16.00 -5.87
N LEU A 109 8.81 -16.13 -5.05
CA LEU A 109 8.87 -17.13 -3.99
C LEU A 109 7.74 -16.93 -2.97
N GLU A 110 7.54 -15.70 -2.51
CA GLU A 110 6.46 -15.36 -1.57
C GLU A 110 5.05 -15.54 -2.17
N LEU A 111 4.93 -15.50 -3.50
CA LEU A 111 3.67 -15.70 -4.20
C LEU A 111 3.32 -17.18 -4.44
N GLU A 112 4.23 -18.13 -4.25
CA GLU A 112 4.00 -19.55 -4.56
C GLU A 112 2.78 -20.10 -3.82
N GLU A 113 2.68 -19.86 -2.52
CA GLU A 113 1.55 -20.33 -1.71
C GLU A 113 0.25 -19.58 -2.04
N PRO A 114 0.19 -18.24 -2.02
CA PRO A 114 -1.03 -17.49 -2.37
C PRO A 114 -1.57 -17.82 -3.75
N LEU A 115 -0.73 -18.07 -4.73
CA LEU A 115 -1.17 -18.38 -6.09
C LEU A 115 -1.91 -19.72 -6.18
N ASN A 116 -1.78 -20.62 -5.20
CA ASN A 116 -2.53 -21.88 -5.19
C ASN A 116 -4.05 -21.69 -5.05
N TYR A 117 -4.48 -20.54 -4.54
CA TYR A 117 -5.91 -20.19 -4.44
C TYR A 117 -6.52 -19.70 -5.78
N TYR A 118 -5.71 -19.52 -6.82
CA TYR A 118 -6.14 -19.08 -8.14
C TYR A 118 -6.10 -20.21 -9.16
N ALA A 119 -6.91 -20.11 -10.22
CA ALA A 119 -6.88 -21.05 -11.31
C ALA A 119 -5.48 -21.08 -11.98
N GLN A 120 -4.99 -22.26 -12.30
CA GLN A 120 -3.63 -22.44 -12.82
C GLN A 120 -3.31 -21.53 -14.03
N ARG A 121 -4.29 -21.34 -14.92
CA ARG A 121 -4.17 -20.49 -16.12
C ARG A 121 -3.92 -19.02 -15.78
N ASP A 122 -4.34 -18.55 -14.61
CA ASP A 122 -4.30 -17.13 -14.22
C ASP A 122 -3.07 -16.80 -13.37
N ARG A 123 -2.42 -17.80 -12.76
CA ARG A 123 -1.32 -17.63 -11.79
C ARG A 123 -0.15 -16.83 -12.36
N GLY A 124 0.26 -17.10 -13.59
CA GLY A 124 1.35 -16.38 -14.24
C GLY A 124 1.05 -14.89 -14.39
N PHE A 125 -0.11 -14.55 -14.90
CA PHE A 125 -0.53 -13.15 -15.08
C PHE A 125 -0.65 -12.41 -13.76
N ILE A 126 -1.19 -13.06 -12.72
CA ILE A 126 -1.29 -12.47 -11.37
C ILE A 126 0.10 -12.23 -10.80
N ALA A 127 1.00 -13.22 -10.88
CA ALA A 127 2.37 -13.08 -10.39
C ALA A 127 3.11 -11.94 -11.10
N ASP A 128 3.02 -11.85 -12.41
CA ASP A 128 3.65 -10.79 -13.20
C ASP A 128 3.12 -9.42 -12.82
N ARG A 129 1.81 -9.27 -12.66
CA ARG A 129 1.17 -8.02 -12.24
C ARG A 129 1.65 -7.58 -10.86
N VAL A 130 1.66 -8.48 -9.88
CA VAL A 130 2.10 -8.19 -8.52
C VAL A 130 3.57 -7.79 -8.50
N CYS A 131 4.44 -8.58 -9.13
CA CYS A 131 5.88 -8.28 -9.20
C CYS A 131 6.13 -6.93 -9.88
N GLN A 132 5.51 -6.68 -11.04
CA GLN A 132 5.68 -5.42 -11.76
C GLN A 132 5.19 -4.23 -10.93
N THR A 133 4.06 -4.35 -10.23
CA THR A 133 3.52 -3.29 -9.38
C THR A 133 4.50 -2.95 -8.27
N ILE A 134 4.91 -3.93 -7.48
CA ILE A 134 5.82 -3.72 -6.34
C ILE A 134 7.17 -3.16 -6.80
N LEU A 135 7.78 -3.76 -7.83
CA LEU A 135 9.09 -3.32 -8.33
C LEU A 135 9.05 -1.91 -8.93
N THR A 136 7.95 -1.53 -9.58
CA THR A 136 7.78 -0.17 -10.09
C THR A 136 7.64 0.82 -8.95
N ARG A 137 6.80 0.53 -7.97
CA ARG A 137 6.61 1.38 -6.80
C ARG A 137 7.89 1.53 -5.98
N GLN A 138 8.62 0.44 -5.78
CA GLN A 138 9.92 0.43 -5.10
C GLN A 138 10.95 1.33 -5.80
N LYS A 139 11.01 1.33 -7.13
CA LYS A 139 11.90 2.19 -7.91
C LYS A 139 11.53 3.67 -7.77
N GLU A 140 10.25 4.00 -7.73
CA GLU A 140 9.79 5.38 -7.56
C GLU A 140 10.12 5.93 -6.18
N HIS A 141 9.99 5.11 -5.13
CA HIS A 141 10.31 5.50 -3.76
C HIS A 141 11.82 5.61 -3.46
N ASN A 142 12.65 4.92 -4.22
CA ASN A 142 14.11 4.95 -4.03
C ASN A 142 14.81 6.06 -4.84
N LYS A 143 14.09 6.83 -5.64
CA LYS A 143 14.63 7.98 -6.39
C LYS A 143 14.68 9.27 -5.56
N GLU A 144 14.14 9.24 -4.36
CA GLU A 144 14.07 10.34 -3.40
C GLU A 144 15.01 10.10 -2.21
#